data_2348ef6821b7b2a2142357824271b6e4
#
_entry.id   2348ef6821b7b2a2142357824271b6e4
#
_cell.length_a   1.000
_cell.length_b   1.000
_cell.length_c   1.000
_cell.angle_alpha   90.00
_cell.angle_beta   90.00
_cell.angle_gamma   90.00
#
_symmetry.space_group_name_H-M   'P 1'
#
loop_
_entity.id
_entity.type
_entity.pdbx_description
1 polymer ?
#
loop_
_entity_poly.entity_id
_entity_poly.type
_entity_poly.pdbx_seq_one_letter_code
_entity_poly.pdbx_strand_id
1 'polypeptide(L)'
;MAYNDLRDWIAALDRAGELKKIRTQADPILEIAEITDRVSKSRSARYGQGGPALLFQNIKGHPGSQLLINQFGSARRMNLALEVNSLEQVAERIRGFMDVKSPQGFLDKVKMLPMLAEMGKFFPKTVPTGPCKEVVKRDNFSLLDFPILQCWPKDSGRFITLPCVITRDPRTGKRNVGMYRMQVYDERTTGMHWQRQKVAAEHYRDAIRNAATSTAHVGTAALGGPAGQSPAATTAVDIMAKTSGASVPAEGAYPSGKMEVAVAIGTEPALTFSAIVPAPPEVEEFLIAGFLRQSPVELVKCETVDLDVPAHAEIVLEGYVNLDELRSEGPFGDHTGFYSLEDQYPVFHVTCVTHRKDPIYATTIVGTPPMEDGWMGKAVERIFLPLMKLTIPELVDINLPLEGVFHNLVIVSIRKSYPGQARKVMNAIWSLGQAMFTKCILVVDEDVDVHNLGEVTLKVLNNIDPERDIQFTLGPVDSLDHASRLPNYGSKMGIDATRKWASEGFTRPWPDEITMDATTKSLVDAKWKSLAKDLGIE
;
A
#
# COMPACT_ATOMS: atom_id res chain seq x y z
N MET A 1 -10.37 -10.51 -19.90
CA MET A 1 -8.97 -10.94 -20.18
C MET A 1 -8.06 -9.99 -19.45
N ALA A 2 -7.05 -10.52 -18.74
CA ALA A 2 -6.11 -9.71 -17.98
C ALA A 2 -5.40 -8.67 -18.86
N TYR A 3 -5.18 -7.47 -18.35
CA TYR A 3 -4.33 -6.48 -19.01
C TYR A 3 -2.91 -7.03 -19.09
N ASN A 4 -2.31 -7.01 -20.26
CA ASN A 4 -0.93 -7.47 -20.42
C ASN A 4 0.07 -6.42 -19.90
N ASP A 5 -0.26 -5.15 -20.07
CA ASP A 5 0.62 -4.03 -19.75
C ASP A 5 -0.16 -2.74 -19.43
N LEU A 6 0.58 -1.66 -19.18
CA LEU A 6 0.02 -0.33 -18.94
C LEU A 6 -0.76 0.21 -20.14
N ARG A 7 -0.39 -0.17 -21.37
CA ARG A 7 -1.05 0.36 -22.59
C ARG A 7 -2.42 -0.27 -22.79
N ASP A 8 -2.58 -1.56 -22.47
CA ASP A 8 -3.90 -2.22 -22.42
C ASP A 8 -4.80 -1.56 -21.37
N TRP A 9 -4.22 -1.21 -20.21
CA TRP A 9 -4.92 -0.49 -19.15
C TRP A 9 -5.37 0.90 -19.59
N ILE A 10 -4.49 1.70 -20.20
CA ILE A 10 -4.84 3.01 -20.75
C ILE A 10 -5.97 2.89 -21.78
N ALA A 11 -5.89 1.90 -22.66
CA ALA A 11 -6.96 1.64 -23.63
C ALA A 11 -8.29 1.25 -22.96
N ALA A 12 -8.25 0.51 -21.86
CA ALA A 12 -9.45 0.16 -21.08
C ALA A 12 -10.06 1.39 -20.40
N LEU A 13 -9.24 2.24 -19.78
CA LEU A 13 -9.69 3.52 -19.21
C LEU A 13 -10.35 4.43 -20.26
N ASP A 14 -9.76 4.51 -21.45
CA ASP A 14 -10.29 5.31 -22.56
C ASP A 14 -11.66 4.77 -23.04
N ARG A 15 -11.76 3.44 -23.24
CA ARG A 15 -13.04 2.78 -23.60
C ARG A 15 -14.11 2.97 -22.53
N ALA A 16 -13.74 2.93 -21.25
CA ALA A 16 -14.66 3.13 -20.13
C ALA A 16 -15.06 4.60 -19.95
N GLY A 17 -14.44 5.51 -20.68
CA GLY A 17 -14.62 6.96 -20.55
C GLY A 17 -14.01 7.54 -19.26
N GLU A 18 -13.10 6.81 -18.62
CA GLU A 18 -12.42 7.18 -17.38
C GLU A 18 -11.06 7.88 -17.61
N LEU A 19 -10.66 8.09 -18.87
CA LEU A 19 -9.41 8.76 -19.24
C LEU A 19 -9.64 10.14 -19.85
N LYS A 20 -8.76 11.08 -19.53
CA LYS A 20 -8.62 12.36 -20.23
C LYS A 20 -7.20 12.55 -20.75
N LYS A 21 -7.08 12.80 -22.04
CA LYS A 21 -5.81 13.12 -22.70
C LYS A 21 -5.59 14.63 -22.64
N ILE A 22 -4.48 15.05 -22.02
CA ILE A 22 -4.11 16.45 -21.83
C ILE A 22 -3.07 16.83 -22.87
N ARG A 23 -3.42 17.71 -23.79
CA ARG A 23 -2.56 18.20 -24.88
C ARG A 23 -1.93 19.55 -24.60
N THR A 24 -2.52 20.30 -23.66
CA THR A 24 -1.91 21.54 -23.15
C THR A 24 -0.60 21.19 -22.50
N GLN A 25 0.45 21.97 -22.80
CA GLN A 25 1.74 21.77 -22.16
C GLN A 25 1.62 21.97 -20.65
N ALA A 26 2.23 21.06 -19.89
CA ALA A 26 2.30 21.14 -18.44
C ALA A 26 3.72 20.81 -17.96
N ASP A 27 4.15 21.51 -16.92
CA ASP A 27 5.48 21.33 -16.31
C ASP A 27 5.42 20.16 -15.31
N PRO A 28 6.34 19.19 -15.35
CA PRO A 28 6.45 18.16 -14.31
C PRO A 28 6.84 18.72 -12.94
N ILE A 29 7.33 19.96 -12.91
CA ILE A 29 7.58 20.68 -11.66
C ILE A 29 6.30 21.43 -11.28
N LEU A 30 5.57 20.89 -10.30
CA LEU A 30 4.37 21.43 -9.66
C LEU A 30 3.09 21.47 -10.50
N GLU A 31 3.12 21.84 -11.81
CA GLU A 31 1.88 22.06 -12.58
C GLU A 31 1.07 20.76 -12.77
N ILE A 32 1.73 19.65 -13.16
CA ILE A 32 1.05 18.35 -13.31
C ILE A 32 0.45 17.91 -11.97
N ALA A 33 1.15 18.13 -10.86
CA ALA A 33 0.67 17.81 -9.53
C ALA A 33 -0.56 18.65 -9.15
N GLU A 34 -0.52 19.96 -9.34
CA GLU A 34 -1.63 20.86 -9.06
C GLU A 34 -2.88 20.54 -9.91
N ILE A 35 -2.68 20.25 -11.20
CA ILE A 35 -3.80 19.84 -12.09
C ILE A 35 -4.42 18.54 -11.56
N THR A 36 -3.59 17.58 -11.16
CA THR A 36 -4.04 16.29 -10.64
C THR A 36 -4.75 16.44 -9.30
N ASP A 37 -4.24 17.28 -8.41
CA ASP A 37 -4.86 17.60 -7.12
C ASP A 37 -6.28 18.14 -7.29
N ARG A 38 -6.48 19.13 -8.17
CA ARG A 38 -7.80 19.66 -8.47
C ARG A 38 -8.75 18.62 -9.06
N VAL A 39 -8.22 17.76 -9.95
CA VAL A 39 -9.02 16.72 -10.60
C VAL A 39 -9.42 15.64 -9.60
N SER A 40 -8.52 15.15 -8.77
CA SER A 40 -8.80 14.12 -7.77
C SER A 40 -9.83 14.55 -6.72
N LYS A 41 -9.90 15.85 -6.42
CA LYS A 41 -10.88 16.47 -5.50
C LYS A 41 -12.18 16.89 -6.17
N SER A 42 -12.24 16.86 -7.51
CA SER A 42 -13.44 17.24 -8.24
C SER A 42 -14.55 16.22 -8.05
N ARG A 43 -15.79 16.71 -7.97
CA ARG A 43 -17.01 15.90 -8.00
C ARG A 43 -17.81 16.26 -9.25
N SER A 44 -18.20 15.26 -10.01
CA SER A 44 -19.06 15.47 -11.18
C SER A 44 -20.06 14.32 -11.33
N ALA A 45 -21.17 14.58 -12.00
CA ALA A 45 -22.16 13.53 -12.30
C ALA A 45 -21.55 12.38 -13.12
N ARG A 46 -20.54 12.66 -13.95
CA ARG A 46 -19.90 11.66 -14.81
C ARG A 46 -18.89 10.77 -14.08
N TYR A 47 -18.03 11.35 -13.23
CA TYR A 47 -16.90 10.64 -12.63
C TYR A 47 -17.09 10.35 -11.14
N GLY A 48 -18.13 10.92 -10.52
CA GLY A 48 -18.27 10.87 -9.07
C GLY A 48 -17.16 11.65 -8.37
N GLN A 49 -16.64 11.10 -7.30
CA GLN A 49 -15.47 11.60 -6.56
C GLN A 49 -14.19 11.01 -7.17
N GLY A 50 -13.12 11.78 -7.26
CA GLY A 50 -11.80 11.34 -7.73
C GLY A 50 -11.47 11.73 -9.16
N GLY A 51 -12.42 12.33 -9.92
CA GLY A 51 -12.23 12.77 -11.30
C GLY A 51 -11.79 11.65 -12.26
N PRO A 52 -11.32 11.94 -13.47
CA PRO A 52 -10.77 10.97 -14.43
C PRO A 52 -9.26 10.68 -14.19
N ALA A 53 -8.76 9.59 -14.75
CA ALA A 53 -7.32 9.40 -15.01
C ALA A 53 -6.85 10.42 -16.06
N LEU A 54 -5.61 10.88 -15.93
CA LEU A 54 -5.01 11.88 -16.81
C LEU A 54 -3.81 11.31 -17.57
N LEU A 55 -3.81 11.45 -18.90
CA LEU A 55 -2.68 11.13 -19.75
C LEU A 55 -2.14 12.43 -20.37
N PHE A 56 -1.05 12.93 -19.80
CA PHE A 56 -0.35 14.10 -20.35
C PHE A 56 0.48 13.69 -21.57
N GLN A 57 0.30 14.40 -22.68
CA GLN A 57 0.95 14.13 -23.97
C GLN A 57 1.88 15.27 -24.41
N ASN A 58 1.95 16.35 -23.68
CA ASN A 58 2.82 17.50 -23.96
C ASN A 58 3.43 17.96 -22.62
N ILE A 59 4.63 17.45 -22.33
CA ILE A 59 5.31 17.68 -21.05
C ILE A 59 6.51 18.58 -21.30
N LYS A 60 6.58 19.69 -20.57
CA LYS A 60 7.67 20.67 -20.68
C LYS A 60 9.02 19.99 -20.40
N GLY A 61 9.98 20.19 -21.30
CA GLY A 61 11.31 19.57 -21.18
C GLY A 61 11.41 18.11 -21.62
N HIS A 62 10.28 17.44 -21.94
CA HIS A 62 10.25 16.02 -22.31
C HIS A 62 9.44 15.80 -23.60
N PRO A 63 9.91 16.28 -24.77
CA PRO A 63 9.17 16.17 -26.02
C PRO A 63 8.97 14.70 -26.40
N GLY A 64 7.75 14.34 -26.80
CA GLY A 64 7.37 12.97 -27.16
C GLY A 64 7.07 12.03 -25.98
N SER A 65 7.39 12.41 -24.75
CA SER A 65 7.06 11.62 -23.56
C SER A 65 5.58 11.73 -23.21
N GLN A 66 5.05 10.66 -22.61
CA GLN A 66 3.71 10.62 -22.04
C GLN A 66 3.77 10.29 -20.54
N LEU A 67 2.81 10.82 -19.77
CA LEU A 67 2.71 10.59 -18.34
C LEU A 67 1.27 10.25 -17.96
N LEU A 68 1.10 9.11 -17.29
CA LEU A 68 -0.19 8.67 -16.74
C LEU A 68 -0.23 8.90 -15.23
N ILE A 69 -1.32 9.52 -14.75
CA ILE A 69 -1.53 9.81 -13.33
C ILE A 69 -3.02 9.71 -12.95
N ASN A 70 -3.32 9.52 -11.68
CA ASN A 70 -4.67 9.33 -11.13
C ASN A 70 -5.38 8.11 -11.72
N GLN A 71 -4.64 7.07 -12.05
CA GLN A 71 -5.17 5.88 -12.72
C GLN A 71 -6.04 4.99 -11.82
N PHE A 72 -5.87 5.05 -10.49
CA PHE A 72 -6.64 4.29 -9.48
C PHE A 72 -7.59 5.18 -8.66
N GLY A 73 -7.69 6.46 -8.94
CA GLY A 73 -8.32 7.50 -8.11
C GLY A 73 -9.85 7.48 -8.05
N SER A 74 -10.50 6.31 -8.17
CA SER A 74 -11.92 6.12 -7.87
C SER A 74 -12.26 4.63 -7.67
N ALA A 75 -13.38 4.35 -6.96
CA ALA A 75 -13.87 2.98 -6.81
C ALA A 75 -14.11 2.29 -8.16
N ARG A 76 -14.64 3.02 -9.14
CA ARG A 76 -14.88 2.49 -10.50
C ARG A 76 -13.58 2.08 -11.19
N ARG A 77 -12.54 2.91 -11.10
CA ARG A 77 -11.24 2.58 -11.70
C ARG A 77 -10.55 1.43 -10.97
N MET A 78 -10.70 1.33 -9.63
CA MET A 78 -10.22 0.16 -8.90
C MET A 78 -10.91 -1.13 -9.34
N ASN A 79 -12.24 -1.12 -9.52
CA ASN A 79 -12.97 -2.28 -10.07
C ASN A 79 -12.48 -2.64 -11.48
N LEU A 80 -12.30 -1.65 -12.35
CA LEU A 80 -11.77 -1.86 -13.70
C LEU A 80 -10.33 -2.41 -13.66
N ALA A 81 -9.46 -1.87 -12.79
CA ALA A 81 -8.06 -2.29 -12.65
C ALA A 81 -7.93 -3.77 -12.28
N LEU A 82 -8.85 -4.28 -11.45
CA LEU A 82 -8.89 -5.67 -11.00
C LEU A 82 -9.87 -6.54 -11.83
N GLU A 83 -10.44 -6.00 -12.92
CA GLU A 83 -11.37 -6.68 -13.82
C GLU A 83 -12.56 -7.34 -13.09
N VAL A 84 -13.13 -6.61 -12.15
CA VAL A 84 -14.31 -7.04 -11.37
C VAL A 84 -15.44 -6.02 -11.45
N ASN A 85 -16.65 -6.47 -11.18
CA ASN A 85 -17.79 -5.56 -11.05
C ASN A 85 -17.83 -4.88 -9.68
N SER A 86 -17.31 -5.58 -8.67
CA SER A 86 -17.10 -5.04 -7.32
C SER A 86 -15.91 -5.74 -6.65
N LEU A 87 -15.29 -5.07 -5.68
CA LEU A 87 -14.14 -5.61 -4.92
C LEU A 87 -14.53 -6.82 -4.06
N GLU A 88 -15.82 -6.95 -3.69
CA GLU A 88 -16.37 -8.11 -2.99
C GLU A 88 -16.15 -9.41 -3.77
N GLN A 89 -16.14 -9.37 -5.11
CA GLN A 89 -15.84 -10.56 -5.93
C GLN A 89 -14.41 -11.08 -5.69
N VAL A 90 -13.44 -10.20 -5.44
CA VAL A 90 -12.07 -10.60 -5.05
C VAL A 90 -12.10 -11.21 -3.65
N ALA A 91 -12.81 -10.59 -2.72
CA ALA A 91 -13.00 -11.11 -1.37
C ALA A 91 -13.67 -12.50 -1.37
N GLU A 92 -14.63 -12.73 -2.25
CA GLU A 92 -15.29 -14.04 -2.42
C GLU A 92 -14.33 -15.09 -2.99
N ARG A 93 -13.49 -14.74 -3.96
CA ARG A 93 -12.43 -15.63 -4.45
C ARG A 93 -11.49 -16.05 -3.32
N ILE A 94 -11.08 -15.12 -2.48
CA ILE A 94 -10.24 -15.42 -1.29
C ILE A 94 -10.96 -16.38 -0.35
N ARG A 95 -12.24 -16.11 -0.01
CA ARG A 95 -13.04 -17.02 0.83
C ARG A 95 -13.12 -18.43 0.23
N GLY A 96 -13.32 -18.54 -1.07
CA GLY A 96 -13.36 -19.84 -1.76
C GLY A 96 -12.09 -20.67 -1.56
N PHE A 97 -10.91 -20.03 -1.48
CA PHE A 97 -9.66 -20.72 -1.15
C PHE A 97 -9.52 -21.03 0.34
N MET A 98 -10.10 -20.22 1.23
CA MET A 98 -10.04 -20.44 2.68
C MET A 98 -10.99 -21.54 3.16
N ASP A 99 -12.13 -21.73 2.50
CA ASP A 99 -13.16 -22.72 2.86
C ASP A 99 -12.77 -24.16 2.51
N VAL A 100 -11.59 -24.38 1.95
CA VAL A 100 -11.09 -25.70 1.61
C VAL A 100 -10.78 -26.50 2.87
N LYS A 101 -11.64 -27.46 3.17
CA LYS A 101 -11.42 -28.39 4.28
C LYS A 101 -10.20 -29.27 4.03
N SER A 102 -9.43 -29.52 5.08
CA SER A 102 -8.31 -30.48 5.02
C SER A 102 -8.81 -31.84 4.50
N PRO A 103 -8.20 -32.40 3.45
CA PRO A 103 -8.65 -33.64 2.85
C PRO A 103 -8.56 -34.78 3.85
N GLN A 104 -9.69 -35.45 4.12
CA GLN A 104 -9.78 -36.58 5.05
C GLN A 104 -9.49 -37.94 4.37
N GLY A 105 -9.36 -37.95 3.03
CA GLY A 105 -9.12 -39.18 2.28
C GLY A 105 -8.60 -38.96 0.86
N PHE A 106 -8.35 -40.07 0.15
CA PHE A 106 -7.81 -40.04 -1.23
C PHE A 106 -8.76 -39.33 -2.21
N LEU A 107 -10.06 -39.54 -2.11
CA LEU A 107 -11.06 -38.91 -2.97
C LEU A 107 -11.11 -37.37 -2.76
N ASP A 108 -10.91 -36.91 -1.53
CA ASP A 108 -10.87 -35.46 -1.24
C ASP A 108 -9.61 -34.84 -1.83
N LYS A 109 -8.47 -35.53 -1.78
CA LYS A 109 -7.22 -35.08 -2.45
C LYS A 109 -7.42 -34.97 -3.96
N VAL A 110 -8.11 -35.91 -4.59
CA VAL A 110 -8.42 -35.85 -6.02
C VAL A 110 -9.35 -34.68 -6.35
N LYS A 111 -10.34 -34.38 -5.50
CA LYS A 111 -11.21 -33.19 -5.66
C LYS A 111 -10.47 -31.85 -5.51
N MET A 112 -9.35 -31.83 -4.82
CA MET A 112 -8.51 -30.63 -4.70
C MET A 112 -7.62 -30.37 -5.94
N LEU A 113 -7.38 -31.36 -6.80
CA LEU A 113 -6.52 -31.20 -7.97
C LEU A 113 -6.92 -30.05 -8.91
N PRO A 114 -8.20 -29.83 -9.24
CA PRO A 114 -8.60 -28.69 -10.05
C PRO A 114 -8.25 -27.35 -9.42
N MET A 115 -8.45 -27.20 -8.11
CA MET A 115 -8.12 -25.98 -7.37
C MET A 115 -6.61 -25.75 -7.32
N LEU A 116 -5.81 -26.78 -7.06
CA LEU A 116 -4.34 -26.70 -7.10
C LEU A 116 -3.84 -26.34 -8.51
N ALA A 117 -4.48 -26.89 -9.55
CA ALA A 117 -4.17 -26.55 -10.92
C ALA A 117 -4.56 -25.09 -11.25
N GLU A 118 -5.65 -24.59 -10.67
CA GLU A 118 -6.05 -23.19 -10.78
C GLU A 118 -5.05 -22.28 -10.08
N MET A 119 -4.65 -22.59 -8.85
CA MET A 119 -3.59 -21.87 -8.13
C MET A 119 -2.28 -21.86 -8.91
N GLY A 120 -1.94 -22.98 -9.57
CA GLY A 120 -0.75 -23.09 -10.43
C GLY A 120 -0.71 -22.08 -11.57
N LYS A 121 -1.88 -21.58 -12.02
CA LYS A 121 -1.96 -20.57 -13.08
C LYS A 121 -1.53 -19.17 -12.64
N PHE A 122 -1.46 -18.92 -11.34
CA PHE A 122 -1.14 -17.59 -10.80
C PHE A 122 0.37 -17.38 -10.56
N PHE A 123 1.14 -18.47 -10.52
CA PHE A 123 2.57 -18.38 -10.32
C PHE A 123 3.25 -17.63 -11.47
N PRO A 124 4.19 -16.72 -11.18
CA PRO A 124 4.91 -15.98 -12.20
C PRO A 124 5.67 -16.91 -13.14
N LYS A 125 5.80 -16.50 -14.40
CA LYS A 125 6.50 -17.26 -15.46
C LYS A 125 7.70 -16.46 -15.93
N THR A 126 8.88 -17.08 -15.95
CA THR A 126 10.06 -16.47 -16.57
C THR A 126 10.00 -16.62 -18.08
N VAL A 127 10.22 -15.52 -18.80
CA VAL A 127 10.29 -15.45 -20.25
C VAL A 127 11.69 -14.98 -20.68
N PRO A 128 12.16 -15.36 -21.89
CA PRO A 128 13.52 -15.05 -22.31
C PRO A 128 13.77 -13.55 -22.56
N THR A 129 12.74 -12.80 -22.95
CA THR A 129 12.79 -11.35 -23.19
C THR A 129 11.41 -10.75 -23.03
N GLY A 130 11.33 -9.41 -23.03
CA GLY A 130 10.06 -8.69 -22.94
C GLY A 130 10.17 -7.26 -23.44
N PRO A 131 9.01 -6.59 -23.65
CA PRO A 131 8.97 -5.19 -24.11
C PRO A 131 9.80 -4.22 -23.26
N CYS A 132 9.94 -4.46 -21.96
CA CYS A 132 10.76 -3.61 -21.10
C CYS A 132 12.25 -3.57 -21.48
N LYS A 133 12.70 -4.46 -22.39
CA LYS A 133 14.08 -4.54 -22.89
C LYS A 133 14.24 -4.06 -24.32
N GLU A 134 13.27 -3.38 -24.91
CA GLU A 134 13.39 -2.82 -26.28
C GLU A 134 14.52 -1.82 -26.40
N VAL A 135 14.84 -1.10 -25.33
CA VAL A 135 15.97 -0.18 -25.22
C VAL A 135 16.74 -0.52 -23.95
N VAL A 136 18.07 -0.69 -24.06
CA VAL A 136 18.97 -0.98 -22.94
C VAL A 136 20.04 0.09 -22.87
N LYS A 137 20.14 0.80 -21.76
CA LYS A 137 21.12 1.86 -21.52
C LYS A 137 21.94 1.55 -20.27
N ARG A 138 23.25 1.32 -20.44
CA ARG A 138 24.18 1.04 -19.32
C ARG A 138 25.04 2.24 -18.96
N ASP A 139 25.38 3.07 -19.92
CA ASP A 139 26.30 4.20 -19.73
C ASP A 139 25.64 5.57 -19.97
N ASN A 140 24.99 5.76 -21.09
CA ASN A 140 24.43 7.05 -21.51
C ASN A 140 22.94 7.15 -21.14
N PHE A 141 22.64 7.35 -19.85
CA PHE A 141 21.29 7.62 -19.36
C PHE A 141 21.31 8.63 -18.23
N SER A 142 20.18 9.31 -18.05
CA SER A 142 19.88 10.11 -16.89
C SER A 142 18.46 9.79 -16.41
N LEU A 143 18.24 9.71 -15.10
CA LEU A 143 16.91 9.65 -14.52
C LEU A 143 16.08 10.88 -14.91
N LEU A 144 16.75 12.01 -15.17
CA LEU A 144 16.12 13.25 -15.60
C LEU A 144 15.64 13.22 -17.07
N ASP A 145 15.95 12.16 -17.82
CA ASP A 145 15.35 11.92 -19.14
C ASP A 145 13.86 11.62 -19.05
N PHE A 146 13.38 11.17 -17.87
CA PHE A 146 11.98 10.88 -17.60
C PHE A 146 11.28 12.05 -16.92
N PRO A 147 9.96 12.25 -17.14
CA PRO A 147 9.19 13.34 -16.56
C PRO A 147 8.83 13.09 -15.08
N ILE A 148 9.85 12.86 -14.25
CA ILE A 148 9.70 12.63 -12.81
C ILE A 148 9.21 13.94 -12.17
N LEU A 149 8.18 13.83 -11.31
CA LEU A 149 7.51 14.98 -10.72
C LEU A 149 8.25 15.55 -9.50
N GLN A 150 8.26 16.87 -9.38
CA GLN A 150 8.24 17.53 -8.09
C GLN A 150 6.79 17.84 -7.76
N CYS A 151 6.24 17.20 -6.70
CA CYS A 151 4.80 17.24 -6.44
C CYS A 151 4.38 18.50 -5.69
N TRP A 152 5.14 18.92 -4.67
CA TRP A 152 4.79 20.04 -3.81
C TRP A 152 5.93 21.05 -3.67
N PRO A 153 5.62 22.34 -3.37
CA PRO A 153 6.62 23.42 -3.35
C PRO A 153 7.79 23.22 -2.39
N LYS A 154 7.59 22.46 -1.29
CA LYS A 154 8.65 22.19 -0.30
C LYS A 154 9.25 20.81 -0.42
N ASP A 155 8.89 20.04 -1.45
CA ASP A 155 9.59 18.78 -1.73
C ASP A 155 11.06 19.08 -2.02
N SER A 156 11.96 18.25 -1.50
CA SER A 156 13.41 18.38 -1.67
C SER A 156 13.90 18.07 -3.09
N GLY A 157 12.99 18.02 -4.07
CA GLY A 157 13.26 17.76 -5.46
C GLY A 157 12.22 16.87 -6.12
N ARG A 158 12.64 16.12 -7.13
CA ARG A 158 11.78 15.18 -7.86
C ARG A 158 11.70 13.84 -7.16
N PHE A 159 10.53 13.21 -7.21
CA PHE A 159 10.28 11.90 -6.60
C PHE A 159 9.64 10.93 -7.59
N ILE A 160 10.13 9.69 -7.61
CA ILE A 160 9.44 8.56 -8.23
C ILE A 160 8.44 8.05 -7.20
N THR A 161 7.15 8.12 -7.51
CA THR A 161 6.08 7.95 -6.51
C THR A 161 5.23 6.70 -6.69
N LEU A 162 5.33 6.02 -7.85
CA LEU A 162 4.56 4.81 -8.14
C LEU A 162 5.45 3.66 -8.65
N PRO A 163 6.60 3.38 -8.02
CA PRO A 163 7.50 2.33 -8.43
C PRO A 163 7.12 0.99 -7.80
N CYS A 164 7.35 -0.11 -8.53
CA CYS A 164 7.41 -1.45 -7.97
C CYS A 164 8.88 -1.79 -7.70
N VAL A 165 9.31 -1.69 -6.44
CA VAL A 165 10.70 -1.96 -6.03
C VAL A 165 10.85 -3.43 -5.68
N ILE A 166 11.76 -4.10 -6.36
CA ILE A 166 12.00 -5.53 -6.26
C ILE A 166 13.30 -5.76 -5.49
N THR A 167 13.21 -6.53 -4.42
CA THR A 167 14.34 -6.96 -3.59
C THR A 167 14.29 -8.47 -3.38
N ARG A 168 15.39 -9.06 -2.92
CA ARG A 168 15.48 -10.48 -2.58
C ARG A 168 15.94 -10.62 -1.13
N ASP A 169 15.25 -11.46 -0.37
CA ASP A 169 15.69 -11.84 0.98
C ASP A 169 17.05 -12.55 0.89
N PRO A 170 18.10 -12.02 1.51
CA PRO A 170 19.43 -12.59 1.44
C PRO A 170 19.57 -13.94 2.19
N ARG A 171 18.58 -14.36 2.98
CA ARG A 171 18.55 -15.63 3.71
C ARG A 171 17.80 -16.71 2.95
N THR A 172 16.66 -16.37 2.36
CA THR A 172 15.74 -17.34 1.76
C THR A 172 15.72 -17.30 0.24
N GLY A 173 16.26 -16.25 -0.37
CA GLY A 173 16.20 -16.01 -1.81
C GLY A 173 14.81 -15.58 -2.32
N LYS A 174 13.80 -15.42 -1.44
CA LYS A 174 12.46 -15.00 -1.81
C LYS A 174 12.45 -13.54 -2.25
N ARG A 175 11.63 -13.25 -3.25
CA ARG A 175 11.44 -11.90 -3.77
C ARG A 175 10.36 -11.17 -2.98
N ASN A 176 10.49 -9.85 -2.93
CA ASN A 176 9.47 -8.93 -2.46
C ASN A 176 9.29 -7.84 -3.51
N VAL A 177 8.08 -7.40 -3.73
CA VAL A 177 7.75 -6.25 -4.56
C VAL A 177 6.97 -5.26 -3.70
N GLY A 178 7.58 -4.10 -3.41
CA GLY A 178 6.95 -3.07 -2.59
C GLY A 178 6.92 -1.71 -3.27
N MET A 179 5.96 -0.89 -2.91
CA MET A 179 5.90 0.50 -3.37
C MET A 179 6.58 1.39 -2.34
N TYR A 180 7.67 2.05 -2.75
CA TYR A 180 8.46 2.95 -1.92
C TYR A 180 8.82 4.17 -2.73
N ARG A 181 8.53 5.38 -2.23
CA ARG A 181 8.94 6.61 -2.89
C ARG A 181 10.46 6.70 -2.99
N MET A 182 10.94 7.36 -4.04
CA MET A 182 12.37 7.49 -4.29
C MET A 182 12.69 8.93 -4.67
N GLN A 183 13.42 9.65 -3.80
CA GLN A 183 13.91 11.00 -4.11
C GLN A 183 15.03 10.91 -5.14
N VAL A 184 14.93 11.64 -6.22
CA VAL A 184 16.03 11.74 -7.20
C VAL A 184 17.05 12.73 -6.69
N TYR A 185 18.28 12.29 -6.46
CA TYR A 185 19.37 13.13 -6.01
C TYR A 185 20.16 13.74 -7.17
N ASP A 186 20.37 12.93 -8.21
CA ASP A 186 21.10 13.31 -9.40
C ASP A 186 20.70 12.42 -10.59
N GLU A 187 21.48 12.42 -11.64
CA GLU A 187 21.20 11.67 -12.87
C GLU A 187 21.14 10.14 -12.69
N ARG A 188 21.76 9.60 -11.62
CA ARG A 188 21.96 8.16 -11.43
C ARG A 188 21.69 7.65 -10.02
N THR A 189 21.36 8.53 -9.08
CA THR A 189 21.12 8.12 -7.69
C THR A 189 19.79 8.59 -7.17
N THR A 190 19.19 7.75 -6.33
CA THR A 190 17.96 8.09 -5.60
C THR A 190 18.06 7.69 -4.15
N GLY A 191 17.28 8.35 -3.28
CA GLY A 191 16.95 7.83 -1.95
C GLY A 191 16.01 6.63 -2.09
N MET A 192 16.09 5.70 -1.17
CA MET A 192 15.23 4.54 -1.10
C MET A 192 14.45 4.57 0.21
N HIS A 193 13.21 5.07 0.20
CA HIS A 193 12.39 5.29 1.39
C HIS A 193 11.88 3.97 1.99
N TRP A 194 12.77 3.14 2.50
CA TRP A 194 12.41 1.91 3.20
C TRP A 194 12.04 2.17 4.65
N GLN A 195 10.76 2.36 4.91
CA GLN A 195 10.26 2.44 6.29
C GLN A 195 10.67 1.18 7.08
N ARG A 196 11.10 1.36 8.34
CA ARG A 196 11.75 0.34 9.18
C ARG A 196 10.97 -0.98 9.31
N GLN A 197 9.65 -0.93 9.28
CA GLN A 197 8.74 -2.07 9.45
C GLN A 197 8.35 -2.77 8.15
N LYS A 198 8.84 -2.30 7.01
CA LYS A 198 8.54 -2.88 5.69
C LYS A 198 9.55 -3.98 5.33
N VAL A 199 9.10 -4.91 4.48
CA VAL A 199 9.88 -6.10 4.09
C VAL A 199 11.22 -5.73 3.45
N ALA A 200 11.28 -4.77 2.55
CA ALA A 200 12.55 -4.36 1.94
C ALA A 200 13.55 -3.80 2.96
N ALA A 201 13.07 -3.08 4.00
CA ALA A 201 13.92 -2.66 5.11
C ALA A 201 14.42 -3.84 5.97
N GLU A 202 13.65 -4.91 6.07
CA GLU A 202 14.09 -6.16 6.69
C GLU A 202 15.19 -6.83 5.87
N HIS A 203 14.99 -6.97 4.55
CA HIS A 203 16.01 -7.49 3.64
C HIS A 203 17.32 -6.70 3.73
N TYR A 204 17.25 -5.38 3.79
CA TYR A 204 18.42 -4.51 3.96
C TYR A 204 19.14 -4.76 5.29
N ARG A 205 18.41 -4.85 6.41
CA ARG A 205 19.00 -5.17 7.71
C ARG A 205 19.65 -6.56 7.74
N ASP A 206 19.03 -7.53 7.10
CA ASP A 206 19.55 -8.89 7.01
C ASP A 206 20.79 -8.96 6.11
N ALA A 207 20.84 -8.19 5.03
CA ALA A 207 22.04 -8.06 4.20
C ALA A 207 23.22 -7.48 5.02
N ILE A 208 22.98 -6.46 5.85
CA ILE A 208 23.99 -5.91 6.76
C ILE A 208 24.47 -6.97 7.74
N ARG A 209 23.58 -7.75 8.37
CA ARG A 209 23.92 -8.82 9.32
C ARG A 209 24.78 -9.90 8.66
N ASN A 210 24.41 -10.34 7.46
CA ASN A 210 25.14 -11.36 6.72
C ASN A 210 26.55 -10.88 6.33
N ALA A 211 26.69 -9.63 5.88
CA ALA A 211 27.99 -9.03 5.57
C ALA A 211 28.88 -8.95 6.82
N ALA A 212 28.35 -8.54 7.98
CA ALA A 212 29.08 -8.50 9.26
C ALA A 212 29.57 -9.88 9.70
N THR A 213 28.74 -10.92 9.54
CA THR A 213 29.09 -12.31 9.91
C THR A 213 30.19 -12.87 9.01
N SER A 214 30.16 -12.57 7.71
CA SER A 214 31.16 -13.00 6.74
C SER A 214 32.54 -12.38 7.02
N THR A 215 32.60 -11.11 7.40
CA THR A 215 33.87 -10.44 7.78
C THR A 215 34.46 -10.97 9.09
N ALA A 216 33.61 -11.33 10.06
CA ALA A 216 34.07 -11.94 11.31
C ALA A 216 34.73 -13.32 11.10
N HIS A 217 34.25 -14.13 10.17
CA HIS A 217 34.80 -15.44 9.82
C HIS A 217 36.15 -15.36 9.07
N VAL A 218 36.35 -14.35 8.25
CA VAL A 218 37.63 -14.12 7.55
C VAL A 218 38.68 -13.61 8.52
N GLY A 219 38.31 -12.78 9.51
CA GLY A 219 39.23 -12.28 10.54
C GLY A 219 39.74 -13.36 11.51
N THR A 220 38.96 -14.40 11.79
CA THR A 220 39.36 -15.49 12.70
C THR A 220 40.25 -16.57 12.04
N ALA A 221 40.25 -16.67 10.70
CA ALA A 221 41.12 -17.59 9.97
C ALA A 221 42.56 -17.07 9.84
N ALA A 222 42.85 -15.80 10.11
CA ALA A 222 44.15 -15.16 9.92
C ALA A 222 44.99 -15.01 11.23
N LEU A 223 44.46 -15.34 12.41
CA LEU A 223 45.16 -15.18 13.68
C LEU A 223 45.06 -16.47 14.54
N GLY A 224 45.96 -17.41 14.29
CA GLY A 224 46.27 -18.49 15.24
C GLY A 224 47.03 -17.92 16.43
N GLY A 225 46.34 -17.55 17.53
CA GLY A 225 46.93 -17.15 18.81
C GLY A 225 45.97 -17.47 19.96
N PRO A 226 46.48 -17.73 21.20
CA PRO A 226 45.72 -18.40 22.25
C PRO A 226 44.60 -17.55 22.83
N ALA A 227 43.54 -18.25 23.25
CA ALA A 227 42.32 -17.74 23.83
C ALA A 227 42.53 -16.73 24.97
N GLY A 228 41.98 -15.57 24.82
CA GLY A 228 41.90 -14.55 25.85
C GLY A 228 40.91 -13.45 25.51
N GLN A 229 39.79 -13.48 26.21
CA GLN A 229 38.72 -12.45 26.32
C GLN A 229 37.91 -12.13 25.05
N SER A 230 36.64 -12.58 25.07
CA SER A 230 35.59 -12.17 24.14
C SER A 230 35.40 -10.66 24.18
N PRO A 231 35.41 -9.98 23.03
CA PRO A 231 34.85 -8.64 22.95
C PRO A 231 33.32 -8.75 23.12
N ALA A 232 32.77 -7.89 23.96
CA ALA A 232 31.33 -7.81 24.17
C ALA A 232 30.59 -7.64 22.82
N ALA A 233 29.67 -8.56 22.55
CA ALA A 233 28.83 -8.50 21.37
C ALA A 233 28.02 -7.23 21.41
N THR A 234 28.26 -6.31 20.48
CA THR A 234 27.41 -5.15 20.23
C THR A 234 26.05 -5.70 19.77
N THR A 235 25.05 -5.56 20.60
CA THR A 235 23.73 -6.14 20.34
C THR A 235 23.01 -5.35 19.25
N ALA A 236 22.10 -6.01 18.52
CA ALA A 236 21.23 -5.39 17.52
C ALA A 236 20.45 -4.17 18.06
N VAL A 237 20.32 -4.05 19.38
CA VAL A 237 19.73 -2.91 20.09
C VAL A 237 20.59 -1.65 19.92
N ASP A 238 21.92 -1.76 19.90
CA ASP A 238 22.83 -0.62 19.73
C ASP A 238 22.82 -0.06 18.29
N ILE A 239 22.55 -0.92 17.30
CA ILE A 239 22.41 -0.49 15.90
C ILE A 239 21.07 0.25 15.70
N MET A 240 20.01 -0.19 16.38
CA MET A 240 18.71 0.47 16.31
C MET A 240 18.66 1.81 17.10
N ALA A 241 19.40 1.93 18.18
CA ALA A 241 19.49 3.18 18.95
C ALA A 241 20.20 4.30 18.18
N LYS A 242 21.12 3.96 17.29
CA LYS A 242 21.93 4.93 16.51
C LYS A 242 21.21 5.50 15.29
N THR A 243 20.08 4.93 14.87
CA THR A 243 19.27 5.43 13.75
C THR A 243 18.05 6.26 14.20
N SER A 244 17.94 6.59 15.48
CA SER A 244 16.87 7.43 16.04
C SER A 244 17.41 8.79 16.49
N GLY A 245 17.78 9.68 15.56
CA GLY A 245 18.03 11.10 15.88
C GLY A 245 19.16 11.44 16.86
N ALA A 246 19.97 10.47 17.29
CA ALA A 246 21.21 10.73 18.02
C ALA A 246 22.36 10.80 17.02
N SER A 247 23.18 11.82 17.14
CA SER A 247 24.39 12.10 16.35
C SER A 247 25.10 10.81 15.91
N VAL A 248 25.33 10.68 14.59
CA VAL A 248 26.15 9.62 13.99
C VAL A 248 27.48 9.57 14.73
N PRO A 249 27.87 8.44 15.36
CA PRO A 249 29.21 8.31 15.88
C PRO A 249 30.16 8.23 14.68
N ALA A 250 31.18 9.08 14.69
CA ALA A 250 32.31 8.95 13.80
C ALA A 250 32.97 7.57 14.01
N GLU A 251 33.26 6.87 12.89
CA GLU A 251 34.14 5.71 12.79
C GLU A 251 33.72 4.43 13.56
N GLY A 252 32.67 3.77 13.07
CA GLY A 252 32.50 2.33 13.20
C GLY A 252 32.27 1.77 11.80
N ALA A 253 33.27 1.13 11.22
CA ALA A 253 33.19 0.59 9.87
C ALA A 253 32.03 -0.41 9.77
N TYR A 254 30.97 -0.02 9.03
CA TYR A 254 29.97 -0.97 8.56
C TYR A 254 30.64 -1.93 7.56
N PRO A 255 30.27 -3.21 7.54
CA PRO A 255 30.82 -4.12 6.54
C PRO A 255 30.50 -3.59 5.14
N SER A 256 31.52 -3.44 4.30
CA SER A 256 31.34 -3.05 2.91
C SER A 256 30.59 -4.16 2.16
N GLY A 257 29.49 -3.82 1.53
CA GLY A 257 28.68 -4.77 0.78
C GLY A 257 27.61 -4.06 -0.04
N LYS A 258 27.01 -4.78 -0.97
CA LYS A 258 25.95 -4.27 -1.85
C LYS A 258 24.74 -5.19 -1.79
N MET A 259 23.55 -4.58 -1.84
CA MET A 259 22.29 -5.28 -2.03
C MET A 259 21.73 -4.89 -3.40
N GLU A 260 21.48 -5.87 -4.26
CA GLU A 260 20.88 -5.65 -5.57
C GLU A 260 19.41 -5.25 -5.46
N VAL A 261 19.01 -4.31 -6.29
CA VAL A 261 17.64 -3.78 -6.36
C VAL A 261 17.27 -3.55 -7.83
N ALA A 262 16.04 -3.87 -8.17
CA ALA A 262 15.44 -3.47 -9.43
C ALA A 262 14.12 -2.72 -9.19
N VAL A 263 13.80 -1.77 -10.05
CA VAL A 263 12.61 -0.92 -9.93
C VAL A 263 11.86 -0.93 -11.25
N ALA A 264 10.61 -1.41 -11.24
CA ALA A 264 9.74 -1.38 -12.41
C ALA A 264 8.72 -0.23 -12.28
N ILE A 265 8.57 0.55 -13.34
CA ILE A 265 7.64 1.68 -13.43
C ILE A 265 6.72 1.43 -14.62
N GLY A 266 5.41 1.69 -14.46
CA GLY A 266 4.45 1.49 -15.54
C GLY A 266 4.16 0.01 -15.80
N THR A 267 3.91 -0.75 -14.74
CA THR A 267 3.41 -2.13 -14.81
C THR A 267 1.91 -2.14 -15.06
N GLU A 268 1.36 -3.31 -15.38
CA GLU A 268 -0.09 -3.48 -15.45
C GLU A 268 -0.75 -3.23 -14.07
N PRO A 269 -2.06 -2.87 -14.03
CA PRO A 269 -2.65 -2.30 -12.82
C PRO A 269 -2.74 -3.26 -11.63
N ALA A 270 -2.97 -4.57 -11.85
CA ALA A 270 -3.05 -5.51 -10.73
C ALA A 270 -1.70 -5.73 -10.07
N LEU A 271 -0.60 -5.69 -10.82
CA LEU A 271 0.75 -5.76 -10.27
C LEU A 271 1.13 -4.47 -9.53
N THR A 272 0.83 -3.29 -10.12
CA THR A 272 1.05 -2.01 -9.43
C THR A 272 0.31 -1.99 -8.09
N PHE A 273 -0.96 -2.44 -8.06
CA PHE A 273 -1.74 -2.57 -6.83
C PHE A 273 -1.14 -3.59 -5.85
N SER A 274 -0.64 -4.73 -6.34
CA SER A 274 -0.06 -5.78 -5.49
C SER A 274 1.15 -5.29 -4.69
N ALA A 275 1.90 -4.32 -5.20
CA ALA A 275 3.06 -3.75 -4.52
C ALA A 275 2.70 -2.96 -3.24
N ILE A 276 1.42 -2.62 -3.00
CA ILE A 276 0.95 -1.96 -1.76
C ILE A 276 0.21 -2.91 -0.81
N VAL A 277 -0.12 -4.13 -1.29
CA VAL A 277 -0.91 -5.09 -0.55
C VAL A 277 -0.12 -5.60 0.67
N PRO A 278 -0.73 -5.65 1.88
CA PRO A 278 -0.09 -6.21 3.06
C PRO A 278 -0.05 -7.75 2.99
N ALA A 279 0.85 -8.28 2.15
CA ALA A 279 1.00 -9.71 1.96
C ALA A 279 1.50 -10.41 3.24
N PRO A 280 1.08 -11.66 3.52
CA PRO A 280 1.74 -12.49 4.51
C PRO A 280 3.23 -12.70 4.13
N PRO A 281 4.16 -12.83 5.11
CA PRO A 281 5.60 -12.88 4.85
C PRO A 281 6.06 -13.96 3.88
N GLU A 282 5.24 -15.00 3.68
CA GLU A 282 5.58 -16.14 2.81
C GLU A 282 5.02 -16.02 1.39
N VAL A 283 4.26 -14.97 1.08
CA VAL A 283 3.55 -14.79 -0.20
C VAL A 283 4.18 -13.68 -1.01
N GLU A 284 4.73 -14.03 -2.19
CA GLU A 284 5.27 -13.04 -3.12
C GLU A 284 4.15 -12.20 -3.74
N GLU A 285 4.37 -10.90 -3.92
CA GLU A 285 3.41 -10.00 -4.56
C GLU A 285 3.15 -10.34 -6.03
N PHE A 286 4.10 -10.97 -6.72
CA PHE A 286 3.86 -11.50 -8.08
C PHE A 286 2.80 -12.59 -8.11
N LEU A 287 2.71 -13.43 -7.07
CA LEU A 287 1.64 -14.42 -6.94
C LEU A 287 0.30 -13.74 -6.66
N ILE A 288 0.29 -12.70 -5.81
CA ILE A 288 -0.91 -11.90 -5.54
C ILE A 288 -1.39 -11.23 -6.84
N ALA A 289 -0.50 -10.63 -7.61
CA ALA A 289 -0.83 -10.06 -8.91
C ALA A 289 -1.43 -11.11 -9.85
N GLY A 290 -0.81 -12.29 -9.92
CA GLY A 290 -1.34 -13.43 -10.71
C GLY A 290 -2.75 -13.85 -10.27
N PHE A 291 -2.99 -13.91 -8.95
CA PHE A 291 -4.31 -14.19 -8.39
C PHE A 291 -5.33 -13.09 -8.74
N LEU A 292 -4.99 -11.83 -8.57
CA LEU A 292 -5.89 -10.70 -8.84
C LEU A 292 -6.29 -10.66 -10.33
N ARG A 293 -5.33 -10.78 -11.23
CA ARG A 293 -5.53 -10.74 -12.69
C ARG A 293 -5.96 -12.08 -13.30
N GLN A 294 -6.03 -13.17 -12.51
CA GLN A 294 -6.36 -14.52 -12.96
C GLN A 294 -5.45 -15.04 -14.09
N SER A 295 -4.18 -14.60 -14.09
CA SER A 295 -3.19 -14.92 -15.12
C SER A 295 -1.79 -14.70 -14.57
N PRO A 296 -0.78 -15.50 -14.95
CA PRO A 296 0.58 -15.34 -14.44
C PRO A 296 1.18 -14.00 -14.85
N VAL A 297 2.02 -13.43 -13.98
CA VAL A 297 2.91 -12.33 -14.34
C VAL A 297 4.09 -12.91 -15.12
N GLU A 298 4.41 -12.35 -16.28
CA GLU A 298 5.62 -12.70 -17.02
C GLU A 298 6.80 -11.89 -16.51
N LEU A 299 7.87 -12.59 -16.15
CA LEU A 299 9.10 -12.02 -15.62
C LEU A 299 10.26 -12.26 -16.58
N VAL A 300 11.18 -11.30 -16.65
CA VAL A 300 12.41 -11.38 -17.42
C VAL A 300 13.60 -11.06 -16.54
N LYS A 301 14.73 -11.74 -16.75
CA LYS A 301 15.99 -11.45 -16.05
C LYS A 301 16.43 -10.01 -16.29
N CYS A 302 16.94 -9.35 -15.26
CA CYS A 302 17.64 -8.07 -15.41
C CYS A 302 18.91 -8.19 -16.26
N GLU A 303 19.45 -7.06 -16.70
CA GLU A 303 20.66 -6.96 -17.52
C GLU A 303 21.95 -6.93 -16.67
N THR A 304 21.88 -6.39 -15.46
CA THR A 304 23.08 -6.08 -14.65
C THR A 304 23.00 -6.61 -13.22
N VAL A 305 21.83 -7.07 -12.76
CA VAL A 305 21.62 -7.62 -11.42
C VAL A 305 20.90 -8.97 -11.48
N ASP A 306 21.10 -9.84 -10.48
CA ASP A 306 20.46 -11.18 -10.45
C ASP A 306 19.03 -11.10 -9.88
N LEU A 307 18.20 -10.29 -10.51
CA LEU A 307 16.77 -10.15 -10.21
C LEU A 307 15.93 -10.39 -11.46
N ASP A 308 14.65 -10.70 -11.24
CA ASP A 308 13.64 -10.79 -12.30
C ASP A 308 12.68 -9.62 -12.17
N VAL A 309 12.30 -9.02 -13.29
CA VAL A 309 11.41 -7.87 -13.37
C VAL A 309 10.23 -8.17 -14.30
N PRO A 310 9.08 -7.46 -14.16
CA PRO A 310 7.96 -7.62 -15.07
C PRO A 310 8.35 -7.35 -16.51
N ALA A 311 8.17 -8.35 -17.38
CA ALA A 311 8.58 -8.28 -18.78
C ALA A 311 7.90 -7.15 -19.57
N HIS A 312 6.72 -6.71 -19.12
CA HIS A 312 5.88 -5.71 -19.78
C HIS A 312 5.90 -4.33 -19.10
N ALA A 313 6.81 -4.09 -18.15
CA ALA A 313 6.99 -2.75 -17.57
C ALA A 313 7.38 -1.72 -18.63
N GLU A 314 7.00 -0.48 -18.46
CA GLU A 314 7.40 0.62 -19.36
C GLU A 314 8.87 1.00 -19.18
N ILE A 315 9.33 1.04 -17.91
CA ILE A 315 10.69 1.43 -17.52
C ILE A 315 11.16 0.51 -16.40
N VAL A 316 12.42 0.08 -16.46
CA VAL A 316 13.10 -0.66 -15.39
C VAL A 316 14.41 0.03 -15.05
N LEU A 317 14.65 0.27 -13.78
CA LEU A 317 15.91 0.74 -13.23
C LEU A 317 16.59 -0.42 -12.51
N GLU A 318 17.82 -0.73 -12.85
CA GLU A 318 18.60 -1.80 -12.23
C GLU A 318 19.81 -1.20 -11.51
N GLY A 319 20.18 -1.77 -10.38
CA GLY A 319 21.32 -1.27 -9.63
C GLY A 319 21.43 -1.88 -8.25
N TYR A 320 22.02 -1.12 -7.33
CA TYR A 320 22.30 -1.61 -5.99
C TYR A 320 22.19 -0.50 -4.95
N VAL A 321 22.06 -0.91 -3.71
CA VAL A 321 22.19 -0.09 -2.50
C VAL A 321 23.46 -0.51 -1.79
N ASN A 322 24.35 0.45 -1.44
CA ASN A 322 25.48 0.18 -0.55
C ASN A 322 24.96 0.02 0.88
N LEU A 323 25.47 -0.98 1.61
CA LEU A 323 25.00 -1.30 2.96
C LEU A 323 25.49 -0.31 4.04
N ASP A 324 26.45 0.54 3.70
CA ASP A 324 27.09 1.55 4.55
C ASP A 324 26.82 3.00 4.12
N GLU A 325 25.94 3.19 3.11
CA GLU A 325 25.67 4.51 2.56
C GLU A 325 24.23 4.96 2.86
N LEU A 326 24.11 6.04 3.62
CA LEU A 326 22.84 6.72 3.89
C LEU A 326 22.95 8.19 3.43
N ARG A 327 21.83 8.72 2.96
CA ARG A 327 21.71 10.13 2.59
C ARG A 327 20.37 10.70 3.04
N SER A 328 20.35 12.00 3.36
CA SER A 328 19.12 12.70 3.74
C SER A 328 18.10 12.64 2.61
N GLU A 329 16.89 12.23 2.92
CA GLU A 329 15.70 12.18 2.06
C GLU A 329 14.59 13.02 2.69
N GLY A 330 13.88 13.74 1.87
CA GLY A 330 12.81 14.65 2.30
C GLY A 330 13.26 16.11 2.40
N PRO A 331 12.36 17.02 2.76
CA PRO A 331 10.93 16.77 3.00
C PRO A 331 10.18 16.33 1.75
N PHE A 332 9.06 15.63 1.94
CA PHE A 332 8.13 15.20 0.90
C PHE A 332 6.69 15.43 1.36
N GLY A 333 5.87 16.07 0.52
CA GLY A 333 4.43 16.25 0.79
C GLY A 333 3.72 14.92 0.69
N ASP A 334 3.20 14.40 1.83
CA ASP A 334 2.72 13.04 1.94
C ASP A 334 1.21 12.94 2.18
N HIS A 335 0.67 11.72 2.17
CA HIS A 335 -0.77 11.41 2.20
C HIS A 335 -1.52 11.91 3.44
N THR A 336 -0.81 12.28 4.50
CA THR A 336 -1.41 12.94 5.66
C THR A 336 -1.79 14.41 5.41
N GLY A 337 -1.41 14.97 4.26
CA GLY A 337 -1.55 16.38 3.95
C GLY A 337 -0.46 17.28 4.59
N PHE A 338 0.56 16.66 5.16
CA PHE A 338 1.71 17.34 5.75
C PHE A 338 3.01 16.84 5.11
N TYR A 339 4.04 17.67 5.18
CA TYR A 339 5.37 17.26 4.74
C TYR A 339 5.99 16.29 5.75
N SER A 340 6.61 15.22 5.25
CA SER A 340 7.50 14.39 6.07
C SER A 340 8.71 15.20 6.51
N LEU A 341 9.30 14.83 7.64
CA LEU A 341 10.60 15.34 8.04
C LEU A 341 11.71 14.69 7.20
N GLU A 342 12.86 15.34 7.13
CA GLU A 342 14.08 14.73 6.60
C GLU A 342 14.52 13.57 7.50
N ASP A 343 14.96 12.47 6.89
CA ASP A 343 15.54 11.33 7.61
C ASP A 343 16.58 10.64 6.70
N GLN A 344 17.39 9.76 7.27
CA GLN A 344 18.47 9.07 6.57
C GLN A 344 17.97 7.77 5.95
N TYR A 345 18.15 7.66 4.63
CA TYR A 345 17.76 6.47 3.88
C TYR A 345 18.89 5.96 2.99
N PRO A 346 18.89 4.65 2.66
CA PRO A 346 19.85 4.06 1.74
C PRO A 346 19.82 4.75 0.37
N VAL A 347 20.99 4.81 -0.27
CA VAL A 347 21.14 5.37 -1.62
C VAL A 347 21.11 4.25 -2.65
N PHE A 348 20.18 4.35 -3.61
CA PHE A 348 20.09 3.44 -4.74
C PHE A 348 20.90 4.01 -5.92
N HIS A 349 21.91 3.26 -6.33
CA HIS A 349 22.77 3.55 -7.47
C HIS A 349 22.27 2.82 -8.71
N VAL A 350 21.77 3.55 -9.68
CA VAL A 350 21.30 2.99 -10.95
C VAL A 350 22.49 2.72 -11.87
N THR A 351 22.60 1.48 -12.32
CA THR A 351 23.68 1.02 -13.23
C THR A 351 23.19 0.72 -14.63
N CYS A 352 21.90 0.47 -14.79
CA CYS A 352 21.28 0.21 -16.08
C CYS A 352 19.83 0.69 -16.06
N VAL A 353 19.41 1.26 -17.19
CA VAL A 353 18.01 1.58 -17.45
C VAL A 353 17.57 0.81 -18.67
N THR A 354 16.50 0.03 -18.55
CA THR A 354 15.84 -0.58 -19.70
C THR A 354 14.42 -0.02 -19.84
N HIS A 355 13.94 0.12 -21.05
CA HIS A 355 12.61 0.67 -21.27
C HIS A 355 12.02 0.27 -22.63
N ARG A 356 10.71 0.38 -22.74
CA ARG A 356 10.01 0.26 -24.03
C ARG A 356 10.36 1.43 -24.94
N LYS A 357 10.19 1.26 -26.24
CA LYS A 357 10.19 2.40 -27.15
C LYS A 357 9.05 3.34 -26.78
N ASP A 358 9.34 4.64 -26.69
CA ASP A 358 8.40 5.69 -26.30
C ASP A 358 7.68 5.35 -24.98
N PRO A 359 8.43 5.21 -23.86
CA PRO A 359 7.87 4.73 -22.60
C PRO A 359 6.87 5.73 -22.01
N ILE A 360 5.80 5.19 -21.43
CA ILE A 360 4.81 5.96 -20.69
C ILE A 360 5.23 5.98 -19.21
N TYR A 361 5.46 7.15 -18.66
CA TYR A 361 5.80 7.32 -17.26
C TYR A 361 4.52 7.27 -16.41
N ALA A 362 4.35 6.22 -15.61
CA ALA A 362 3.26 6.09 -14.66
C ALA A 362 3.68 6.65 -13.30
N THR A 363 2.86 7.52 -12.72
CA THR A 363 3.15 8.20 -11.46
C THR A 363 1.87 8.46 -10.68
N THR A 364 2.00 8.89 -9.43
CA THR A 364 0.92 9.35 -8.58
C THR A 364 1.36 10.55 -7.76
N ILE A 365 0.42 11.28 -7.20
CA ILE A 365 0.66 12.24 -6.13
C ILE A 365 -0.12 11.83 -4.89
N VAL A 366 0.39 12.17 -3.74
CA VAL A 366 -0.27 12.04 -2.45
C VAL A 366 -0.35 13.41 -1.77
N GLY A 367 -1.27 13.58 -0.84
CA GLY A 367 -1.50 14.85 -0.15
C GLY A 367 -2.80 14.82 0.63
N THR A 368 -3.43 15.97 0.84
CA THR A 368 -4.75 16.05 1.50
C THR A 368 -5.79 15.24 0.73
N PRO A 369 -6.50 14.29 1.36
CA PRO A 369 -7.53 13.48 0.71
C PRO A 369 -8.68 14.32 0.12
N PRO A 370 -9.42 13.78 -0.88
CA PRO A 370 -9.26 12.46 -1.50
C PRO A 370 -8.17 12.45 -2.57
N MET A 371 -7.36 11.39 -2.57
CA MET A 371 -6.35 11.13 -3.60
C MET A 371 -6.34 9.66 -4.00
N GLU A 372 -5.52 9.30 -4.99
CA GLU A 372 -5.45 7.97 -5.61
C GLU A 372 -5.11 6.86 -4.62
N ASP A 373 -4.19 7.10 -3.71
CA ASP A 373 -3.77 6.21 -2.64
C ASP A 373 -4.90 5.81 -1.69
N GLY A 374 -5.80 6.75 -1.38
CA GLY A 374 -6.99 6.49 -0.58
C GLY A 374 -7.91 5.44 -1.22
N TRP A 375 -8.09 5.48 -2.54
CA TRP A 375 -8.91 4.49 -3.26
C TRP A 375 -8.22 3.11 -3.32
N MET A 376 -6.90 3.08 -3.42
CA MET A 376 -6.16 1.83 -3.28
C MET A 376 -6.30 1.26 -1.86
N GLY A 377 -6.26 2.10 -0.82
CA GLY A 377 -6.55 1.70 0.56
C GLY A 377 -7.96 1.13 0.74
N LYS A 378 -8.97 1.74 0.10
CA LYS A 378 -10.35 1.21 0.07
C LYS A 378 -10.42 -0.18 -0.58
N ALA A 379 -9.64 -0.44 -1.62
CA ALA A 379 -9.59 -1.76 -2.23
C ALA A 379 -8.95 -2.79 -1.28
N VAL A 380 -7.88 -2.43 -0.58
CA VAL A 380 -7.24 -3.30 0.42
C VAL A 380 -8.24 -3.68 1.51
N GLU A 381 -9.00 -2.73 2.08
CA GLU A 381 -9.97 -3.04 3.14
C GLU A 381 -11.01 -4.08 2.69
N ARG A 382 -11.55 -3.95 1.48
CA ARG A 382 -12.56 -4.88 0.96
C ARG A 382 -12.00 -6.27 0.68
N ILE A 383 -10.84 -6.31 0.04
CA ILE A 383 -10.17 -7.55 -0.36
C ILE A 383 -9.73 -8.37 0.88
N PHE A 384 -9.24 -7.68 1.93
CA PHE A 384 -8.68 -8.35 3.11
C PHE A 384 -9.69 -8.60 4.24
N LEU A 385 -10.90 -8.05 4.17
CA LEU A 385 -11.94 -8.30 5.16
C LEU A 385 -12.16 -9.80 5.48
N PRO A 386 -12.20 -10.73 4.49
CA PRO A 386 -12.34 -12.16 4.79
C PRO A 386 -11.19 -12.73 5.63
N LEU A 387 -9.95 -12.30 5.37
CA LEU A 387 -8.77 -12.74 6.13
C LEU A 387 -8.80 -12.19 7.56
N MET A 388 -9.23 -10.95 7.76
CA MET A 388 -9.40 -10.37 9.10
C MET A 388 -10.46 -11.13 9.90
N LYS A 389 -11.54 -11.60 9.27
CA LYS A 389 -12.59 -12.40 9.92
C LYS A 389 -12.10 -13.76 10.42
N LEU A 390 -10.98 -14.29 9.96
CA LEU A 390 -10.38 -15.52 10.52
C LEU A 390 -9.89 -15.31 11.95
N THR A 391 -9.33 -14.12 12.23
CA THR A 391 -8.78 -13.79 13.56
C THR A 391 -9.76 -12.99 14.41
N ILE A 392 -10.71 -12.31 13.77
CA ILE A 392 -11.75 -11.49 14.41
C ILE A 392 -13.12 -11.92 13.86
N PRO A 393 -13.66 -13.10 14.28
CA PRO A 393 -14.87 -13.68 13.68
C PRO A 393 -16.14 -12.85 13.93
N GLU A 394 -16.16 -12.02 14.94
CA GLU A 394 -17.26 -11.08 15.22
C GLU A 394 -17.29 -9.87 14.29
N LEU A 395 -16.23 -9.60 13.54
CA LEU A 395 -16.16 -8.49 12.58
C LEU A 395 -17.21 -8.69 11.48
N VAL A 396 -18.10 -7.71 11.31
CA VAL A 396 -19.12 -7.70 10.25
C VAL A 396 -18.61 -6.93 9.05
N ASP A 397 -18.19 -5.70 9.26
CA ASP A 397 -17.66 -4.84 8.21
C ASP A 397 -16.57 -3.89 8.72
N ILE A 398 -15.81 -3.30 7.79
CA ILE A 398 -14.72 -2.36 8.05
C ILE A 398 -14.75 -1.20 7.06
N ASN A 399 -14.37 -0.03 7.51
CA ASN A 399 -14.17 1.14 6.69
C ASN A 399 -12.86 1.83 7.06
N LEU A 400 -12.01 2.06 6.08
CA LEU A 400 -10.86 2.98 6.12
C LEU A 400 -11.30 4.29 5.41
N PRO A 401 -11.88 5.28 6.10
CA PRO A 401 -12.31 6.51 5.46
C PRO A 401 -11.14 7.20 4.75
N LEU A 402 -11.39 7.85 3.63
CA LEU A 402 -10.34 8.58 2.89
C LEU A 402 -9.66 9.61 3.78
N GLU A 403 -10.43 10.30 4.63
CA GLU A 403 -9.96 11.27 5.60
C GLU A 403 -9.13 10.64 6.73
N GLY A 404 -9.26 9.33 6.93
CA GLY A 404 -8.48 8.55 7.90
C GLY A 404 -7.12 8.10 7.37
N VAL A 405 -6.80 8.39 6.12
CA VAL A 405 -5.50 8.12 5.46
C VAL A 405 -4.93 6.74 5.80
N PHE A 406 -5.77 5.71 5.74
CA PHE A 406 -5.57 4.27 6.02
C PHE A 406 -5.08 3.90 7.42
N HIS A 407 -4.40 4.78 8.15
CA HIS A 407 -3.82 4.47 9.47
C HIS A 407 -4.26 5.40 10.60
N ASN A 408 -4.89 6.55 10.32
CA ASN A 408 -5.36 7.42 11.39
C ASN A 408 -6.74 7.02 11.91
N LEU A 409 -7.59 6.42 11.08
CA LEU A 409 -8.94 6.02 11.50
C LEU A 409 -9.37 4.71 10.83
N VAL A 410 -9.83 3.77 11.65
CA VAL A 410 -10.53 2.56 11.23
C VAL A 410 -11.88 2.51 11.93
N ILE A 411 -12.94 2.25 11.17
CA ILE A 411 -14.29 2.06 11.68
C ILE A 411 -14.67 0.61 11.43
N VAL A 412 -15.16 -0.09 12.44
CA VAL A 412 -15.59 -1.49 12.33
C VAL A 412 -16.96 -1.69 12.95
N SER A 413 -17.81 -2.48 12.29
CA SER A 413 -19.02 -3.01 12.90
C SER A 413 -18.81 -4.45 13.35
N ILE A 414 -19.37 -4.79 14.51
CA ILE A 414 -19.20 -6.11 15.11
C ILE A 414 -20.53 -6.71 15.56
N ARG A 415 -20.64 -8.04 15.50
CA ARG A 415 -21.68 -8.80 16.18
C ARG A 415 -21.26 -9.04 17.61
N LYS A 416 -21.68 -8.15 18.50
CA LYS A 416 -21.37 -8.24 19.93
C LYS A 416 -22.15 -9.39 20.57
N SER A 417 -21.47 -10.25 21.31
CA SER A 417 -22.05 -11.43 21.98
C SER A 417 -21.70 -11.54 23.46
N TYR A 418 -20.75 -10.76 23.97
CA TYR A 418 -20.38 -10.72 25.39
C TYR A 418 -19.79 -9.35 25.76
N PRO A 419 -19.76 -9.00 27.07
CA PRO A 419 -19.21 -7.75 27.57
C PRO A 419 -17.72 -7.59 27.24
N GLY A 420 -17.30 -6.37 26.88
CA GLY A 420 -15.90 -6.05 26.58
C GLY A 420 -15.39 -6.53 25.22
N GLN A 421 -16.25 -7.12 24.37
CA GLN A 421 -15.83 -7.65 23.07
C GLN A 421 -15.30 -6.57 22.12
N ALA A 422 -15.82 -5.33 22.19
CA ALA A 422 -15.29 -4.21 21.41
C ALA A 422 -13.81 -3.94 21.75
N ARG A 423 -13.43 -4.00 23.03
CA ARG A 423 -12.02 -3.84 23.45
C ARG A 423 -11.13 -4.97 22.92
N LYS A 424 -11.64 -6.21 22.89
CA LYS A 424 -10.94 -7.35 22.26
C LYS A 424 -10.69 -7.07 20.79
N VAL A 425 -11.68 -6.55 20.05
CA VAL A 425 -11.54 -6.21 18.62
C VAL A 425 -10.51 -5.11 18.41
N MET A 426 -10.53 -4.04 19.20
CA MET A 426 -9.52 -2.97 19.13
C MET A 426 -8.10 -3.53 19.30
N ASN A 427 -7.87 -4.34 20.33
CA ASN A 427 -6.56 -4.95 20.59
C ASN A 427 -6.15 -5.93 19.50
N ALA A 428 -7.09 -6.68 18.92
CA ALA A 428 -6.85 -7.58 17.81
C ALA A 428 -6.39 -6.80 16.56
N ILE A 429 -7.07 -5.71 16.20
CA ILE A 429 -6.68 -4.84 15.07
C ILE A 429 -5.27 -4.27 15.29
N TRP A 430 -4.98 -3.74 16.49
CA TRP A 430 -3.65 -3.20 16.81
C TRP A 430 -2.53 -4.24 16.84
N SER A 431 -2.84 -5.53 16.77
CA SER A 431 -1.85 -6.62 16.68
C SER A 431 -1.70 -7.21 15.27
N LEU A 432 -2.50 -6.76 14.28
CA LEU A 432 -2.51 -7.31 12.93
C LEU A 432 -1.60 -6.54 11.97
N GLY A 433 -0.43 -7.07 11.63
CA GLY A 433 0.41 -6.57 10.54
C GLY A 433 0.48 -5.04 10.46
N GLN A 434 0.17 -4.44 9.32
CA GLN A 434 0.19 -2.97 9.15
C GLN A 434 -0.97 -2.25 9.88
N ALA A 435 -2.05 -2.94 10.26
CA ALA A 435 -3.11 -2.34 11.07
C ALA A 435 -2.63 -1.97 12.49
N MET A 436 -1.45 -2.44 12.91
CA MET A 436 -0.82 -2.00 14.16
C MET A 436 -0.57 -0.49 14.22
N PHE A 437 -0.51 0.20 13.09
CA PHE A 437 -0.30 1.66 13.05
C PHE A 437 -1.59 2.45 13.26
N THR A 438 -2.76 1.81 13.23
CA THR A 438 -4.05 2.50 13.39
C THR A 438 -4.07 3.33 14.65
N LYS A 439 -4.29 4.64 14.49
CA LYS A 439 -4.30 5.61 15.58
C LYS A 439 -5.63 5.60 16.33
N CYS A 440 -6.74 5.68 15.58
CA CYS A 440 -8.09 5.68 16.14
C CYS A 440 -8.91 4.50 15.59
N ILE A 441 -9.62 3.79 16.47
CA ILE A 441 -10.55 2.73 16.10
C ILE A 441 -11.92 3.06 16.65
N LEU A 442 -12.95 3.09 15.81
CA LEU A 442 -14.35 3.18 16.21
C LEU A 442 -15.00 1.81 16.04
N VAL A 443 -15.61 1.29 17.09
CA VAL A 443 -16.34 0.02 17.06
C VAL A 443 -17.83 0.31 17.28
N VAL A 444 -18.66 -0.11 16.30
CA VAL A 444 -20.11 0.05 16.33
C VAL A 444 -20.81 -1.31 16.23
N ASP A 445 -22.13 -1.34 16.47
CA ASP A 445 -22.94 -2.55 16.33
C ASP A 445 -23.09 -2.97 14.85
N GLU A 446 -23.50 -4.23 14.61
CA GLU A 446 -23.59 -4.83 13.28
C GLU A 446 -24.64 -4.18 12.35
N ASP A 447 -25.59 -3.46 12.89
CA ASP A 447 -26.67 -2.76 12.18
C ASP A 447 -26.28 -1.36 11.70
N VAL A 448 -25.08 -0.88 12.00
CA VAL A 448 -24.56 0.44 11.57
C VAL A 448 -23.78 0.30 10.26
N ASP A 449 -24.15 1.08 9.26
CA ASP A 449 -23.37 1.19 8.02
C ASP A 449 -22.08 1.98 8.26
N VAL A 450 -20.96 1.27 8.37
CA VAL A 450 -19.63 1.88 8.60
C VAL A 450 -19.16 2.78 7.47
N HIS A 451 -19.77 2.70 6.28
CA HIS A 451 -19.47 3.57 5.13
C HIS A 451 -20.27 4.88 5.14
N ASN A 452 -21.30 4.95 5.97
CA ASN A 452 -22.07 6.17 6.23
C ASN A 452 -21.49 6.94 7.43
N LEU A 453 -20.51 7.81 7.18
CA LEU A 453 -19.85 8.58 8.24
C LEU A 453 -20.82 9.42 9.08
N GLY A 454 -21.93 9.88 8.48
CA GLY A 454 -22.98 10.62 9.20
C GLY A 454 -23.67 9.73 10.23
N GLU A 455 -24.05 8.51 9.86
CA GLU A 455 -24.65 7.53 10.76
C GLU A 455 -23.66 7.09 11.86
N VAL A 456 -22.42 6.75 11.48
CA VAL A 456 -21.36 6.41 12.44
C VAL A 456 -21.16 7.52 13.45
N THR A 457 -21.08 8.78 13.01
CA THR A 457 -20.91 9.93 13.89
C THR A 457 -22.11 10.05 14.86
N LEU A 458 -23.34 9.91 14.36
CA LEU A 458 -24.55 9.94 15.17
C LEU A 458 -24.51 8.84 16.25
N LYS A 459 -24.20 7.60 15.87
CA LYS A 459 -24.15 6.46 16.79
C LYS A 459 -23.02 6.62 17.83
N VAL A 460 -21.83 7.01 17.41
CA VAL A 460 -20.70 7.24 18.34
C VAL A 460 -21.10 8.27 19.40
N LEU A 461 -21.60 9.44 18.99
CA LEU A 461 -21.90 10.52 19.92
C LEU A 461 -23.09 10.21 20.86
N ASN A 462 -24.01 9.34 20.47
CA ASN A 462 -25.15 8.96 21.30
C ASN A 462 -24.86 7.77 22.22
N ASN A 463 -23.96 6.86 21.85
CA ASN A 463 -23.79 5.57 22.54
C ASN A 463 -22.65 5.56 23.56
N ILE A 464 -21.76 6.56 23.54
CA ILE A 464 -20.60 6.56 24.43
C ILE A 464 -20.79 7.42 25.68
N ASP A 465 -20.22 6.94 26.77
CA ASP A 465 -19.74 7.73 27.89
C ASP A 465 -18.21 7.77 27.76
N PRO A 466 -17.60 8.93 27.48
CA PRO A 466 -16.17 8.98 27.14
C PRO A 466 -15.24 8.38 28.18
N GLU A 467 -15.55 8.52 29.46
CA GLU A 467 -14.72 7.95 30.54
C GLU A 467 -14.77 6.42 30.56
N ARG A 468 -15.94 5.83 30.32
CA ARG A 468 -16.15 4.39 30.31
C ARG A 468 -15.70 3.75 29.02
N ASP A 469 -15.97 4.38 27.84
CA ASP A 469 -15.98 3.74 26.53
C ASP A 469 -14.75 4.02 25.68
N ILE A 470 -13.88 4.93 26.13
CA ILE A 470 -12.60 5.19 25.44
C ILE A 470 -11.49 4.37 26.08
N GLN A 471 -10.68 3.75 25.23
CA GLN A 471 -9.45 3.06 25.60
C GLN A 471 -8.26 3.78 25.01
N PHE A 472 -7.29 4.16 25.85
CA PHE A 472 -5.99 4.62 25.38
C PHE A 472 -4.95 3.51 25.54
N THR A 473 -4.04 3.41 24.56
CA THR A 473 -2.88 2.53 24.63
C THR A 473 -1.66 3.20 24.00
N LEU A 474 -0.47 2.75 24.38
CA LEU A 474 0.79 3.17 23.75
C LEU A 474 1.29 2.08 22.83
N GLY A 475 1.83 2.45 21.69
CA GLY A 475 2.36 1.48 20.74
C GLY A 475 2.92 2.09 19.46
N PRO A 476 3.20 1.26 18.47
CA PRO A 476 3.66 1.72 17.17
C PRO A 476 2.60 2.61 16.51
N VAL A 477 3.04 3.73 15.94
CA VAL A 477 2.25 4.61 15.07
C VAL A 477 3.01 4.79 13.76
N ASP A 478 2.33 5.27 12.74
CA ASP A 478 2.99 5.53 11.45
C ASP A 478 4.05 6.63 11.59
N SER A 479 5.10 6.54 10.78
CA SER A 479 6.20 7.52 10.77
C SER A 479 5.74 8.93 10.39
N LEU A 480 4.61 9.03 9.68
CA LEU A 480 4.00 10.30 9.27
C LEU A 480 3.02 10.86 10.31
N ASP A 481 2.84 10.20 11.45
CA ASP A 481 2.06 10.77 12.56
C ASP A 481 2.88 11.86 13.28
N HIS A 482 2.87 13.06 12.72
CA HIS A 482 3.58 14.22 13.24
C HIS A 482 3.10 14.70 14.62
N ALA A 483 1.88 14.29 15.05
CA ALA A 483 1.31 14.64 16.34
C ALA A 483 1.71 13.66 17.46
N SER A 484 2.34 12.53 17.14
CA SER A 484 2.81 11.59 18.14
C SER A 484 3.96 12.17 18.97
N ARG A 485 4.05 11.73 20.24
CA ARG A 485 5.07 12.25 21.18
C ARG A 485 6.50 11.85 20.82
N LEU A 486 6.67 10.76 20.10
CA LEU A 486 7.97 10.27 19.62
C LEU A 486 7.79 9.72 18.20
N PRO A 487 8.81 9.74 17.35
CA PRO A 487 8.77 9.09 16.04
C PRO A 487 8.43 7.60 16.19
N ASN A 488 7.47 7.12 15.39
CA ASN A 488 7.03 5.71 15.36
C ASN A 488 6.47 5.15 16.69
N TYR A 489 6.25 5.98 17.71
CA TYR A 489 5.72 5.58 19.00
C TYR A 489 4.82 6.65 19.61
N GLY A 490 3.56 6.31 19.82
CA GLY A 490 2.58 7.27 20.31
C GLY A 490 1.38 6.64 21.01
N SER A 491 0.44 7.50 21.35
CA SER A 491 -0.83 7.10 21.94
C SER A 491 -1.84 6.76 20.85
N LYS A 492 -2.65 5.76 21.12
CA LYS A 492 -3.77 5.31 20.28
C LYS A 492 -5.06 5.35 21.08
N MET A 493 -6.18 5.53 20.39
CA MET A 493 -7.51 5.63 20.99
C MET A 493 -8.46 4.64 20.32
N GLY A 494 -9.15 3.86 21.12
CA GLY A 494 -10.27 3.03 20.67
C GLY A 494 -11.56 3.49 21.35
N ILE A 495 -12.66 3.58 20.60
CA ILE A 495 -13.97 4.01 21.07
C ILE A 495 -14.96 2.86 20.90
N ASP A 496 -15.52 2.37 22.02
CA ASP A 496 -16.61 1.40 22.04
C ASP A 496 -17.97 2.11 21.97
N ALA A 497 -18.48 2.27 20.74
CA ALA A 497 -19.79 2.86 20.50
C ALA A 497 -20.91 1.81 20.31
N THR A 498 -20.67 0.56 20.73
CA THR A 498 -21.72 -0.45 20.76
C THR A 498 -22.76 -0.17 21.85
N ARG A 499 -23.97 -0.71 21.71
CA ARG A 499 -24.99 -0.67 22.77
C ARG A 499 -24.45 -1.31 24.04
N LYS A 500 -24.78 -0.73 25.21
CA LYS A 500 -24.32 -1.23 26.50
C LYS A 500 -25.37 -2.12 27.16
N TRP A 501 -24.88 -3.17 27.82
CA TRP A 501 -25.69 -4.12 28.53
C TRP A 501 -25.59 -3.95 30.05
N ALA A 502 -26.57 -4.48 30.79
CA ALA A 502 -26.53 -4.46 32.25
C ALA A 502 -25.26 -5.13 32.82
N SER A 503 -24.76 -6.17 32.14
CA SER A 503 -23.51 -6.85 32.50
C SER A 503 -22.24 -6.01 32.29
N GLU A 504 -22.34 -4.85 31.62
CA GLU A 504 -21.26 -3.85 31.45
C GLU A 504 -21.39 -2.68 32.44
N GLY A 505 -22.26 -2.83 33.45
CA GLY A 505 -22.54 -1.78 34.44
C GLY A 505 -23.54 -0.72 33.96
N PHE A 506 -24.20 -0.93 32.82
CA PHE A 506 -25.25 -0.04 32.35
C PHE A 506 -26.60 -0.44 32.91
N THR A 507 -27.09 0.30 33.89
CA THR A 507 -28.31 -0.03 34.67
C THR A 507 -29.58 0.64 34.16
N ARG A 508 -29.46 1.60 33.24
CA ARG A 508 -30.60 2.28 32.62
C ARG A 508 -31.15 1.44 31.46
N PRO A 509 -32.47 1.50 31.17
CA PRO A 509 -32.99 0.94 29.94
C PRO A 509 -32.34 1.60 28.72
N TRP A 510 -31.89 0.81 27.73
CA TRP A 510 -31.45 1.34 26.46
C TRP A 510 -32.68 1.76 25.64
N PRO A 511 -32.77 3.01 25.15
CA PRO A 511 -33.94 3.46 24.44
C PRO A 511 -34.09 2.79 23.08
N ASP A 512 -35.34 2.63 22.62
CA ASP A 512 -35.62 2.17 21.28
C ASP A 512 -35.25 3.24 20.26
N GLU A 513 -34.80 2.78 19.09
CA GLU A 513 -34.53 3.68 17.96
C GLU A 513 -35.86 4.10 17.30
N ILE A 514 -35.92 5.38 16.86
CA ILE A 514 -37.07 5.88 16.13
C ILE A 514 -37.06 5.27 14.72
N THR A 515 -37.95 4.33 14.49
CA THR A 515 -38.13 3.69 13.18
C THR A 515 -39.61 3.65 12.83
N MET A 516 -39.93 3.87 11.54
CA MET A 516 -41.30 3.69 11.07
C MET A 516 -41.61 2.19 10.96
N ASP A 517 -42.82 1.78 11.32
CA ASP A 517 -43.27 0.40 11.18
C ASP A 517 -43.29 -0.09 9.73
N ALA A 518 -43.17 -1.40 9.56
CA ALA A 518 -43.06 -2.01 8.22
C ALA A 518 -44.29 -1.78 7.34
N THR A 519 -45.48 -1.72 7.94
CA THR A 519 -46.74 -1.50 7.21
C THR A 519 -46.75 -0.10 6.60
N THR A 520 -46.42 0.91 7.41
CA THR A 520 -46.35 2.32 6.94
C THR A 520 -45.26 2.49 5.89
N LYS A 521 -44.08 1.87 6.07
CA LYS A 521 -43.02 1.91 5.04
C LYS A 521 -43.52 1.34 3.72
N SER A 522 -44.15 0.17 3.71
CA SER A 522 -44.69 -0.46 2.49
C SER A 522 -45.76 0.41 1.82
N LEU A 523 -46.61 1.06 2.59
CA LEU A 523 -47.63 1.99 2.05
C LEU A 523 -47.00 3.21 1.39
N VAL A 524 -45.94 3.74 1.95
CA VAL A 524 -45.19 4.86 1.37
C VAL A 524 -44.42 4.45 0.14
N ASP A 525 -43.72 3.27 0.20
CA ASP A 525 -42.96 2.74 -0.92
C ASP A 525 -43.83 2.54 -2.19
N ALA A 526 -45.06 2.06 -1.98
CA ALA A 526 -46.03 1.89 -3.08
C ALA A 526 -46.38 3.23 -3.79
N LYS A 527 -46.26 4.36 -3.09
CA LYS A 527 -46.55 5.69 -3.60
C LYS A 527 -45.32 6.49 -3.96
N TRP A 528 -44.11 6.01 -3.58
CA TRP A 528 -42.89 6.81 -3.59
C TRP A 528 -42.56 7.41 -4.95
N LYS A 529 -42.73 6.62 -6.02
CA LYS A 529 -42.46 7.08 -7.38
C LYS A 529 -43.30 8.31 -7.78
N SER A 530 -44.54 8.35 -7.36
CA SER A 530 -45.41 9.50 -7.61
C SER A 530 -45.02 10.68 -6.73
N LEU A 531 -44.78 10.42 -5.44
CA LEU A 531 -44.38 11.44 -4.47
C LEU A 531 -43.03 12.07 -4.82
N ALA A 532 -42.05 11.27 -5.24
CA ALA A 532 -40.71 11.75 -5.65
C ALA A 532 -40.82 12.74 -6.83
N LYS A 533 -41.72 12.45 -7.78
CA LYS A 533 -42.03 13.36 -8.89
C LYS A 533 -42.65 14.66 -8.41
N ASP A 534 -43.66 14.58 -7.54
CA ASP A 534 -44.34 15.77 -6.99
C ASP A 534 -43.36 16.62 -6.16
N LEU A 535 -42.39 16.00 -5.48
CA LEU A 535 -41.37 16.65 -4.67
C LEU A 535 -40.17 17.16 -5.49
N GLY A 536 -40.03 16.75 -6.76
CA GLY A 536 -38.86 17.10 -7.59
C GLY A 536 -37.53 16.49 -7.11
N ILE A 537 -37.61 15.29 -6.51
CA ILE A 537 -36.44 14.55 -5.95
C ILE A 537 -36.21 13.20 -6.66
N GLU A 538 -36.51 13.16 -7.96
CA GLU A 538 -36.31 11.95 -8.80
C GLU A 538 -34.82 11.58 -8.98
#